data_a6f1f3fdfce3efeb40822a9dfff4483c
#
_entry.id   a6f1f3fdfce3efeb40822a9dfff4483c
#
_cell.length_a   1.000
_cell.length_b   1.000
_cell.length_c   1.000
_cell.angle_alpha   90.00
_cell.angle_beta   90.00
_cell.angle_gamma   90.00
#
_symmetry.space_group_name_H-M   'P 1'
#
loop_
_entity.id
_entity.type
_entity.pdbx_description
1 polymer ?
#
loop_
_entity_poly.entity_id
_entity_poly.type
_entity_poly.pdbx_seq_one_letter_code
_entity_poly.pdbx_strand_id
1 'polypeptide(L)'
;IGIRRGIEAAVATAVEALKDNAIPVANKEAIAQVAAVSSRSEKVGEYISEAMEKVGNDGVITIEESRGMETELEVVEGMQFDRGYLSQYMVTDNEKMVADLENPYILITDKKVSNIQEILPLLESILQSNRPLLIIADDVDGEALPTLVLNKIRGTFNVVAVKAPGFGDRRKAMLEDIAILTGGTVITEDLGLELKDATIEALGQASK
;
A
#
# COMPACT_ATOMS: atom_id res chain seq x y z
N ILE A 1 -20.66 21.01 -33.51
CA ILE A 1 -19.26 21.47 -33.27
C ILE A 1 -19.29 22.75 -32.46
N GLY A 2 -20.13 23.79 -32.77
CA GLY A 2 -20.16 25.08 -32.05
C GLY A 2 -20.56 24.96 -30.58
N ILE A 3 -21.59 24.19 -30.27
CA ILE A 3 -22.07 23.97 -28.88
C ILE A 3 -20.97 23.34 -28.01
N ARG A 4 -20.29 22.34 -28.53
CA ARG A 4 -19.20 21.69 -27.81
C ARG A 4 -18.07 22.68 -27.45
N ARG A 5 -17.62 23.49 -28.41
CA ARG A 5 -16.62 24.54 -28.20
C ARG A 5 -17.07 25.58 -27.18
N GLY A 6 -18.38 25.96 -27.23
CA GLY A 6 -18.97 26.85 -26.24
C GLY A 6 -18.95 26.30 -24.83
N ILE A 7 -19.28 25.02 -24.67
CA ILE A 7 -19.22 24.31 -23.37
C ILE A 7 -17.77 24.23 -22.87
N GLU A 8 -16.83 23.83 -23.71
CA GLU A 8 -15.41 23.75 -23.35
C GLU A 8 -14.86 25.12 -22.90
N ALA A 9 -15.19 26.19 -23.60
CA ALA A 9 -14.80 27.55 -23.23
C ALA A 9 -15.43 28.01 -21.90
N ALA A 10 -16.72 27.73 -21.71
CA ALA A 10 -17.42 28.06 -20.47
C ALA A 10 -16.85 27.28 -19.27
N VAL A 11 -16.53 26.00 -19.44
CA VAL A 11 -15.89 25.19 -18.39
C VAL A 11 -14.52 25.74 -18.03
N ALA A 12 -13.68 26.09 -19.01
CA ALA A 12 -12.38 26.69 -18.76
C ALA A 12 -12.47 27.97 -17.93
N THR A 13 -13.37 28.90 -18.34
CA THR A 13 -13.61 30.16 -17.61
C THR A 13 -14.15 29.91 -16.21
N ALA A 14 -15.06 28.98 -16.03
CA ALA A 14 -15.62 28.64 -14.72
C ALA A 14 -14.56 28.04 -13.79
N VAL A 15 -13.70 27.15 -14.30
CA VAL A 15 -12.61 26.56 -13.52
C VAL A 15 -11.61 27.62 -13.07
N GLU A 16 -11.25 28.55 -13.94
CA GLU A 16 -10.35 29.64 -13.61
C GLU A 16 -10.95 30.56 -12.52
N ALA A 17 -12.20 30.95 -12.68
CA ALA A 17 -12.90 31.76 -11.68
C ALA A 17 -13.05 31.04 -10.33
N LEU A 18 -13.26 29.72 -10.31
CA LEU A 18 -13.30 28.94 -9.09
C LEU A 18 -11.93 28.87 -8.39
N LYS A 19 -10.84 28.75 -9.15
CA LYS A 19 -9.48 28.80 -8.59
C LYS A 19 -9.17 30.14 -7.96
N ASP A 20 -9.56 31.23 -8.59
CA ASP A 20 -9.35 32.61 -8.09
C ASP A 20 -10.14 32.89 -6.82
N ASN A 21 -11.31 32.25 -6.66
CA ASN A 21 -12.15 32.38 -5.47
C ASN A 21 -11.86 31.34 -4.39
N ALA A 22 -10.94 30.39 -4.62
CA ALA A 22 -10.62 29.35 -3.66
C ALA A 22 -9.91 29.93 -2.43
N ILE A 23 -10.39 29.56 -1.26
CA ILE A 23 -9.78 29.91 0.02
C ILE A 23 -8.93 28.72 0.48
N PRO A 24 -7.61 28.91 0.70
CA PRO A 24 -6.75 27.84 1.20
C PRO A 24 -7.18 27.34 2.58
N VAL A 25 -7.25 26.04 2.75
CA VAL A 25 -7.52 25.39 4.05
C VAL A 25 -6.20 25.27 4.80
N ALA A 26 -5.93 26.21 5.73
CA ALA A 26 -4.62 26.32 6.36
C ALA A 26 -4.57 25.94 7.84
N ASN A 27 -5.72 25.74 8.49
CA ASN A 27 -5.78 25.47 9.92
C ASN A 27 -6.74 24.32 10.26
N LYS A 28 -6.60 23.79 11.48
CA LYS A 28 -7.39 22.67 12.02
C LYS A 28 -8.89 22.92 11.97
N GLU A 29 -9.33 24.15 12.30
CA GLU A 29 -10.74 24.52 12.31
C GLU A 29 -11.33 24.51 10.90
N ALA A 30 -10.61 25.02 9.90
CA ALA A 30 -11.04 24.98 8.51
C ALA A 30 -11.10 23.54 7.97
N ILE A 31 -10.17 22.68 8.35
CA ILE A 31 -10.19 21.24 8.00
C ILE A 31 -11.44 20.59 8.60
N ALA A 32 -11.72 20.84 9.90
CA ALA A 32 -12.90 20.29 10.58
C ALA A 32 -14.20 20.76 9.92
N GLN A 33 -14.29 22.04 9.54
CA GLN A 33 -15.48 22.61 8.88
C GLN A 33 -15.72 21.97 7.51
N VAL A 34 -14.68 21.85 6.69
CA VAL A 34 -14.78 21.21 5.36
C VAL A 34 -15.22 19.75 5.49
N ALA A 35 -14.62 19.01 6.42
CA ALA A 35 -14.97 17.61 6.66
C ALA A 35 -16.38 17.46 7.24
N ALA A 36 -16.80 18.35 8.15
CA ALA A 36 -18.14 18.36 8.72
C ALA A 36 -19.21 18.64 7.66
N VAL A 37 -18.99 19.60 6.77
CA VAL A 37 -19.90 19.90 5.65
C VAL A 37 -20.00 18.71 4.71
N SER A 38 -18.87 18.10 4.35
CA SER A 38 -18.82 16.97 3.44
C SER A 38 -19.52 15.72 4.02
N SER A 39 -19.28 15.40 5.28
CA SER A 39 -19.85 14.23 5.97
C SER A 39 -21.24 14.48 6.57
N ARG A 40 -21.68 15.73 6.69
CA ARG A 40 -22.87 16.19 7.42
C ARG A 40 -22.83 15.82 8.91
N SER A 41 -21.63 15.73 9.47
CA SER A 41 -21.40 15.37 10.88
C SER A 41 -20.24 16.17 11.44
N GLU A 42 -20.50 16.97 12.47
CA GLU A 42 -19.47 17.71 13.20
C GLU A 42 -18.45 16.77 13.83
N LYS A 43 -18.91 15.64 14.39
CA LYS A 43 -18.06 14.62 15.01
C LYS A 43 -17.06 14.01 14.00
N VAL A 44 -17.49 13.74 12.77
CA VAL A 44 -16.58 13.27 11.71
C VAL A 44 -15.59 14.38 11.35
N GLY A 45 -16.02 15.64 11.30
CA GLY A 45 -15.14 16.78 11.08
C GLY A 45 -14.02 16.85 12.12
N GLU A 46 -14.35 16.67 13.40
CA GLU A 46 -13.37 16.62 14.48
C GLU A 46 -12.38 15.47 14.34
N TYR A 47 -12.83 14.25 14.04
CA TYR A 47 -11.94 13.11 13.80
C TYR A 47 -10.98 13.33 12.62
N ILE A 48 -11.48 13.87 11.50
CA ILE A 48 -10.64 14.15 10.34
C ILE A 48 -9.59 15.22 10.67
N SER A 49 -9.98 16.28 11.37
CA SER A 49 -9.04 17.34 11.75
C SER A 49 -7.98 16.86 12.74
N GLU A 50 -8.35 15.99 13.68
CA GLU A 50 -7.40 15.34 14.59
C GLU A 50 -6.45 14.40 13.86
N ALA A 51 -6.98 13.61 12.91
CA ALA A 51 -6.16 12.75 12.06
C ALA A 51 -5.13 13.56 11.28
N MET A 52 -5.55 14.64 10.61
CA MET A 52 -4.66 15.53 9.86
C MET A 52 -3.59 16.18 10.74
N GLU A 53 -3.91 16.54 11.98
CA GLU A 53 -2.92 17.06 12.92
C GLU A 53 -1.83 16.02 13.26
N LYS A 54 -2.20 14.75 13.36
CA LYS A 54 -1.27 13.66 13.67
C LYS A 54 -0.42 13.24 12.48
N VAL A 55 -1.00 13.17 11.28
CA VAL A 55 -0.29 12.69 10.07
C VAL A 55 0.34 13.81 9.24
N GLY A 56 -0.05 15.06 9.48
CA GLY A 56 0.42 16.22 8.71
C GLY A 56 -0.30 16.39 7.36
N ASN A 57 0.06 17.45 6.62
CA ASN A 57 -0.61 17.84 5.38
C ASN A 57 -0.43 16.81 4.24
N ASP A 58 0.65 16.06 4.26
CA ASP A 58 0.99 15.03 3.26
C ASP A 58 0.55 13.63 3.69
N GLY A 59 -0.06 13.53 4.88
CA GLY A 59 -0.54 12.26 5.42
C GLY A 59 -1.76 11.73 4.70
N VAL A 60 -1.87 10.40 4.64
CA VAL A 60 -3.02 9.70 4.03
C VAL A 60 -4.00 9.32 5.13
N ILE A 61 -5.28 9.66 4.93
CA ILE A 61 -6.38 9.25 5.79
C ILE A 61 -7.23 8.25 5.04
N THR A 62 -7.37 7.05 5.58
CA THR A 62 -8.29 6.01 5.10
C THR A 62 -9.47 5.88 6.05
N ILE A 63 -10.63 5.55 5.51
CA ILE A 63 -11.86 5.32 6.29
C ILE A 63 -12.28 3.88 6.03
N GLU A 64 -12.39 3.11 7.11
CA GLU A 64 -12.80 1.72 7.08
C GLU A 64 -13.98 1.49 8.00
N GLU A 65 -14.74 0.44 7.76
CA GLU A 65 -15.84 0.04 8.62
C GLU A 65 -15.30 -0.58 9.92
N SER A 66 -15.62 0.03 11.07
CA SER A 66 -15.23 -0.49 12.37
C SER A 66 -15.93 -1.82 12.64
N ARG A 67 -15.21 -2.76 13.24
CA ARG A 67 -15.79 -4.00 13.79
C ARG A 67 -16.45 -3.78 15.16
N GLY A 68 -16.18 -2.63 15.77
CA GLY A 68 -16.75 -2.20 17.05
C GLY A 68 -18.01 -1.37 16.87
N MET A 69 -18.60 -0.95 17.99
CA MET A 69 -19.77 -0.06 18.02
C MET A 69 -19.39 1.42 17.99
N GLU A 70 -18.13 1.74 18.19
CA GLU A 70 -17.62 3.12 18.26
C GLU A 70 -16.69 3.42 17.09
N THR A 71 -16.63 4.71 16.76
CA THR A 71 -15.64 5.20 15.79
C THR A 71 -14.33 5.44 16.51
N GLU A 72 -13.28 4.81 16.02
CA GLU A 72 -11.92 4.93 16.57
C GLU A 72 -11.01 5.60 15.56
N LEU A 73 -10.03 6.37 16.04
CA LEU A 73 -8.96 6.94 15.27
C LEU A 73 -7.67 6.18 15.57
N GLU A 74 -7.20 5.41 14.60
CA GLU A 74 -5.92 4.71 14.67
C GLU A 74 -4.89 5.44 13.82
N VAL A 75 -3.71 5.70 14.38
CA VAL A 75 -2.59 6.29 13.66
C VAL A 75 -1.54 5.22 13.45
N VAL A 76 -1.24 4.94 12.19
CA VAL A 76 -0.25 3.94 11.78
C VAL A 76 0.93 4.66 11.15
N GLU A 77 2.13 4.39 11.64
CA GLU A 77 3.35 4.84 10.98
C GLU A 77 3.68 3.86 9.83
N GLY A 78 3.86 4.39 8.63
CA GLY A 78 4.15 3.59 7.45
C GLY A 78 3.13 3.81 6.34
N MET A 79 2.80 2.75 5.61
CA MET A 79 1.84 2.78 4.51
C MET A 79 0.79 1.68 4.67
N GLN A 80 -0.47 2.03 4.46
CA GLN A 80 -1.59 1.09 4.44
C GLN A 80 -2.16 1.01 3.03
N PHE A 81 -2.48 -0.20 2.57
CA PHE A 81 -3.14 -0.44 1.29
C PHE A 81 -4.15 -1.60 1.38
N ASP A 82 -5.08 -1.64 0.44
CA ASP A 82 -6.29 -2.47 0.42
C ASP A 82 -6.06 -3.92 -0.06
N ARG A 83 -4.89 -4.51 0.22
CA ARG A 83 -4.56 -5.88 -0.19
C ARG A 83 -4.07 -6.69 0.99
N GLY A 84 -4.67 -7.86 1.15
CA GLY A 84 -4.28 -8.84 2.16
C GLY A 84 -3.46 -9.99 1.58
N TYR A 85 -3.14 -10.95 2.44
CA TYR A 85 -2.40 -12.15 2.07
C TYR A 85 -3.14 -13.01 1.02
N LEU A 86 -2.38 -13.67 0.15
CA LEU A 86 -2.93 -14.49 -0.93
C LEU A 86 -3.47 -15.85 -0.47
N SER A 87 -3.05 -16.32 0.68
CA SER A 87 -3.48 -17.60 1.24
C SER A 87 -3.68 -17.51 2.75
N GLN A 88 -4.79 -18.03 3.24
CA GLN A 88 -5.08 -18.13 4.67
C GLN A 88 -4.03 -18.94 5.47
N TYR A 89 -3.25 -19.78 4.81
CA TYR A 89 -2.14 -20.52 5.43
C TYR A 89 -0.90 -19.65 5.71
N MET A 90 -0.90 -18.40 5.25
CA MET A 90 0.18 -17.44 5.50
C MET A 90 0.00 -16.64 6.78
N VAL A 91 -1.12 -16.82 7.51
CA VAL A 91 -1.35 -16.16 8.79
C VAL A 91 -0.32 -16.59 9.84
N THR A 92 -0.03 -15.70 10.76
CA THR A 92 0.81 -15.95 11.95
C THR A 92 -0.03 -16.15 13.20
N ASP A 93 -1.22 -15.54 13.22
CA ASP A 93 -2.22 -15.67 14.29
C ASP A 93 -3.53 -16.19 13.69
N ASN A 94 -3.85 -17.46 13.94
CA ASN A 94 -5.05 -18.11 13.42
C ASN A 94 -6.34 -17.63 14.10
N GLU A 95 -6.29 -17.14 15.33
CA GLU A 95 -7.47 -16.67 16.02
C GLU A 95 -7.93 -15.33 15.47
N LYS A 96 -6.98 -14.45 15.21
CA LYS A 96 -7.23 -13.11 14.64
C LYS A 96 -7.24 -13.10 13.12
N MET A 97 -6.80 -14.17 12.47
CA MET A 97 -6.61 -14.25 11.03
C MET A 97 -5.72 -13.14 10.48
N VAL A 98 -4.60 -12.90 11.15
CA VAL A 98 -3.61 -11.86 10.83
C VAL A 98 -2.27 -12.50 10.47
N ALA A 99 -1.56 -11.89 9.52
CA ALA A 99 -0.17 -12.16 9.25
C ALA A 99 0.67 -10.98 9.77
N ASP A 100 1.32 -11.17 10.91
CA ASP A 100 2.19 -10.19 11.56
C ASP A 100 3.64 -10.63 11.40
N LEU A 101 4.47 -9.76 10.83
CA LEU A 101 5.87 -10.04 10.56
C LEU A 101 6.75 -9.00 11.28
N GLU A 102 7.68 -9.47 12.08
CA GLU A 102 8.67 -8.64 12.76
C GLU A 102 9.96 -8.57 11.95
N ASN A 103 10.44 -7.37 11.68
CA ASN A 103 11.65 -7.09 10.89
C ASN A 103 11.72 -7.85 9.55
N PRO A 104 10.65 -7.83 8.72
CA PRO A 104 10.65 -8.55 7.46
C PRO A 104 11.58 -7.91 6.43
N TYR A 105 12.08 -8.75 5.52
CA TYR A 105 12.49 -8.30 4.19
C TYR A 105 11.26 -8.15 3.30
N ILE A 106 11.30 -7.19 2.38
CA ILE A 106 10.17 -6.90 1.48
C ILE A 106 10.66 -6.96 0.04
N LEU A 107 10.18 -7.95 -0.70
CA LEU A 107 10.37 -8.05 -2.15
C LEU A 107 9.24 -7.30 -2.86
N ILE A 108 9.59 -6.32 -3.67
CA ILE A 108 8.64 -5.45 -4.36
C ILE A 108 8.82 -5.63 -5.87
N THR A 109 7.76 -6.05 -6.57
CA THR A 109 7.80 -6.26 -8.01
C THR A 109 6.45 -6.00 -8.67
N ASP A 110 6.46 -5.51 -9.89
CA ASP A 110 5.29 -5.40 -10.76
C ASP A 110 5.05 -6.66 -11.59
N LYS A 111 5.94 -7.65 -11.46
CA LYS A 111 5.85 -8.92 -12.17
C LYS A 111 5.00 -9.94 -11.40
N LYS A 112 4.54 -10.96 -12.12
CA LYS A 112 3.99 -12.17 -11.52
C LYS A 112 5.11 -13.12 -11.10
N VAL A 113 4.94 -13.72 -9.94
CA VAL A 113 5.82 -14.79 -9.44
C VAL A 113 5.08 -16.11 -9.60
N SER A 114 5.31 -16.79 -10.73
CA SER A 114 4.65 -18.08 -11.05
C SER A 114 5.57 -19.27 -10.87
N ASN A 115 6.89 -19.04 -11.03
CA ASN A 115 7.93 -20.06 -10.92
C ASN A 115 8.85 -19.74 -9.72
N ILE A 116 8.91 -20.65 -8.76
CA ILE A 116 9.74 -20.50 -7.56
C ILE A 116 11.23 -20.40 -7.88
N GLN A 117 11.68 -20.98 -9.00
CA GLN A 117 13.08 -20.97 -9.42
C GLN A 117 13.62 -19.56 -9.68
N GLU A 118 12.74 -18.64 -10.09
CA GLU A 118 13.12 -17.25 -10.35
C GLU A 118 13.55 -16.50 -9.08
N ILE A 119 13.02 -16.87 -7.93
CA ILE A 119 13.34 -16.23 -6.64
C ILE A 119 14.12 -17.16 -5.69
N LEU A 120 14.45 -18.39 -6.12
CA LEU A 120 15.11 -19.37 -5.28
C LEU A 120 16.45 -18.87 -4.71
N PRO A 121 17.36 -18.26 -5.50
CA PRO A 121 18.62 -17.74 -4.96
C PRO A 121 18.41 -16.68 -3.89
N LEU A 122 17.39 -15.84 -4.07
CA LEU A 122 17.02 -14.82 -3.10
C LEU A 122 16.48 -15.46 -1.81
N LEU A 123 15.59 -16.47 -1.93
CA LEU A 123 15.04 -17.20 -0.78
C LEU A 123 16.14 -17.89 0.03
N GLU A 124 17.11 -18.53 -0.62
CA GLU A 124 18.26 -19.17 0.04
C GLU A 124 19.09 -18.16 0.82
N SER A 125 19.31 -16.98 0.26
CA SER A 125 20.05 -15.90 0.93
C SER A 125 19.28 -15.36 2.15
N ILE A 126 17.96 -15.22 2.05
CA ILE A 126 17.09 -14.77 3.16
C ILE A 126 17.03 -15.82 4.28
N LEU A 127 16.98 -17.10 3.93
CA LEU A 127 16.99 -18.20 4.91
C LEU A 127 18.19 -18.14 5.86
N GLN A 128 19.35 -17.73 5.34
CA GLN A 128 20.56 -17.57 6.16
C GLN A 128 20.41 -16.47 7.22
N SER A 129 19.59 -15.47 6.96
CA SER A 129 19.33 -14.36 7.90
C SER A 129 18.28 -14.67 8.96
N ASN A 130 17.53 -15.75 8.79
CA ASN A 130 16.38 -16.14 9.64
C ASN A 130 15.31 -15.04 9.80
N ARG A 131 15.20 -14.14 8.83
CA ARG A 131 14.20 -13.08 8.82
C ARG A 131 13.00 -13.47 7.95
N PRO A 132 11.79 -13.04 8.29
CA PRO A 132 10.61 -13.27 7.45
C PRO A 132 10.69 -12.48 6.15
N LEU A 133 9.95 -12.92 5.14
CA LEU A 133 9.82 -12.27 3.84
C LEU A 133 8.37 -11.90 3.57
N LEU A 134 8.15 -10.64 3.19
CA LEU A 134 6.91 -10.18 2.56
C LEU A 134 7.16 -10.03 1.05
N ILE A 135 6.34 -10.68 0.25
CA ILE A 135 6.37 -10.55 -1.22
C ILE A 135 5.19 -9.67 -1.63
N ILE A 136 5.48 -8.54 -2.28
CA ILE A 136 4.49 -7.66 -2.92
C ILE A 136 4.70 -7.78 -4.43
N ALA A 137 3.79 -8.47 -5.11
CA ALA A 137 3.90 -8.78 -6.53
C ALA A 137 2.56 -8.52 -7.25
N ASP A 138 2.58 -8.41 -8.58
CA ASP A 138 1.32 -8.35 -9.36
C ASP A 138 0.42 -9.55 -9.04
N ASP A 139 1.00 -10.73 -9.03
CA ASP A 139 0.38 -11.96 -8.52
C ASP A 139 1.46 -12.95 -8.08
N VAL A 140 1.08 -13.89 -7.23
CA VAL A 140 1.89 -15.07 -6.92
C VAL A 140 1.00 -16.29 -7.17
N ASP A 141 1.26 -17.01 -8.24
CA ASP A 141 0.42 -18.10 -8.72
C ASP A 141 1.23 -19.34 -9.12
N GLY A 142 0.67 -20.20 -9.95
CA GLY A 142 1.33 -21.37 -10.48
C GLY A 142 1.87 -22.30 -9.39
N GLU A 143 3.12 -22.71 -9.53
CA GLU A 143 3.81 -23.56 -8.56
C GLU A 143 4.44 -22.77 -7.39
N ALA A 144 4.61 -21.45 -7.56
CA ALA A 144 5.25 -20.61 -6.55
C ALA A 144 4.40 -20.51 -5.27
N LEU A 145 3.12 -20.22 -5.39
CA LEU A 145 2.25 -20.05 -4.21
C LEU A 145 2.13 -21.32 -3.35
N PRO A 146 1.81 -22.52 -3.89
CA PRO A 146 1.78 -23.75 -3.10
C PRO A 146 3.13 -24.06 -2.45
N THR A 147 4.24 -23.82 -3.14
CA THR A 147 5.58 -24.07 -2.62
C THR A 147 5.89 -23.16 -1.43
N LEU A 148 5.58 -21.86 -1.51
CA LEU A 148 5.73 -20.92 -0.41
C LEU A 148 4.86 -21.31 0.78
N VAL A 149 3.59 -21.63 0.54
CA VAL A 149 2.64 -22.08 1.57
C VAL A 149 3.15 -23.34 2.27
N LEU A 150 3.64 -24.34 1.52
CA LEU A 150 4.14 -25.58 2.09
C LEU A 150 5.36 -25.33 3.01
N ASN A 151 6.29 -24.49 2.59
CA ASN A 151 7.46 -24.11 3.39
C ASN A 151 7.07 -23.32 4.66
N LYS A 152 6.06 -22.46 4.55
CA LYS A 152 5.48 -21.74 5.70
C LYS A 152 4.88 -22.73 6.71
N ILE A 153 4.03 -23.66 6.26
CA ILE A 153 3.38 -24.67 7.12
C ILE A 153 4.43 -25.58 7.81
N ARG A 154 5.48 -25.95 7.09
CA ARG A 154 6.59 -26.73 7.65
C ARG A 154 7.46 -25.96 8.64
N GLY A 155 7.26 -24.65 8.78
CA GLY A 155 8.09 -23.78 9.61
C GLY A 155 9.52 -23.57 9.08
N THR A 156 9.77 -23.96 7.83
CA THR A 156 11.09 -23.82 7.20
C THR A 156 11.35 -22.35 6.83
N PHE A 157 10.30 -21.64 6.39
CA PHE A 157 10.42 -20.26 5.94
C PHE A 157 9.17 -19.44 6.28
N ASN A 158 9.35 -18.33 6.98
CA ASN A 158 8.24 -17.43 7.30
C ASN A 158 8.05 -16.43 6.16
N VAL A 159 7.08 -16.70 5.30
CA VAL A 159 6.78 -15.89 4.12
C VAL A 159 5.31 -15.54 4.06
N VAL A 160 5.03 -14.31 3.62
CA VAL A 160 3.70 -13.83 3.30
C VAL A 160 3.75 -13.20 1.91
N ALA A 161 2.77 -13.50 1.08
CA ALA A 161 2.63 -12.91 -0.24
C ALA A 161 1.32 -12.13 -0.33
N VAL A 162 1.39 -10.94 -0.88
CA VAL A 162 0.25 -10.04 -1.14
C VAL A 162 0.29 -9.54 -2.57
N LYS A 163 -0.87 -9.21 -3.13
CA LYS A 163 -0.92 -8.54 -4.43
C LYS A 163 -0.52 -7.08 -4.30
N ALA A 164 0.18 -6.59 -5.32
CA ALA A 164 0.49 -5.17 -5.45
C ALA A 164 -0.80 -4.33 -5.48
N PRO A 165 -0.83 -3.19 -4.77
CA PRO A 165 -1.99 -2.30 -4.76
C PRO A 165 -2.14 -1.57 -6.10
N GLY A 166 -3.37 -1.20 -6.44
CA GLY A 166 -3.70 -0.46 -7.65
C GLY A 166 -3.60 -1.27 -8.94
N PHE A 167 -3.67 -0.56 -10.07
CA PHE A 167 -3.60 -1.10 -11.43
C PHE A 167 -2.86 -0.14 -12.35
N GLY A 168 -2.19 -0.65 -13.40
CA GLY A 168 -1.50 0.14 -14.41
C GLY A 168 -0.47 1.10 -13.79
N ASP A 169 -0.44 2.34 -14.27
CA ASP A 169 0.53 3.36 -13.82
C ASP A 169 0.40 3.69 -12.33
N ARG A 170 -0.83 3.64 -11.80
CA ARG A 170 -1.05 3.85 -10.37
C ARG A 170 -0.39 2.74 -9.53
N ARG A 171 -0.38 1.50 -10.00
CA ARG A 171 0.33 0.41 -9.32
C ARG A 171 1.82 0.66 -9.28
N LYS A 172 2.41 1.09 -10.40
CA LYS A 172 3.85 1.41 -10.46
C LYS A 172 4.21 2.51 -9.45
N ALA A 173 3.44 3.60 -9.42
CA ALA A 173 3.65 4.68 -8.46
C ALA A 173 3.53 4.19 -7.00
N MET A 174 2.54 3.38 -6.68
CA MET A 174 2.38 2.84 -5.32
C MET A 174 3.50 1.87 -4.93
N LEU A 175 4.02 1.07 -5.86
CA LEU A 175 5.18 0.20 -5.61
C LEU A 175 6.46 1.03 -5.39
N GLU A 176 6.64 2.13 -6.12
CA GLU A 176 7.75 3.07 -5.90
C GLU A 176 7.64 3.73 -4.52
N ASP A 177 6.45 4.17 -4.11
CA ASP A 177 6.22 4.73 -2.77
C ASP A 177 6.59 3.73 -1.67
N ILE A 178 6.18 2.46 -1.82
CA ILE A 178 6.53 1.39 -0.87
C ILE A 178 8.06 1.17 -0.87
N ALA A 179 8.71 1.17 -2.03
CA ALA A 179 10.15 1.00 -2.14
C ALA A 179 10.92 2.13 -1.44
N ILE A 180 10.52 3.37 -1.67
CA ILE A 180 11.12 4.55 -1.03
C ILE A 180 10.95 4.47 0.50
N LEU A 181 9.74 4.15 0.96
CA LEU A 181 9.44 4.06 2.39
C LEU A 181 10.26 2.98 3.11
N THR A 182 10.47 1.85 2.45
CA THR A 182 11.14 0.68 3.01
C THR A 182 12.63 0.59 2.70
N GLY A 183 13.15 1.53 1.89
CA GLY A 183 14.53 1.53 1.42
C GLY A 183 14.85 0.40 0.43
N GLY A 184 13.83 -0.14 -0.25
CA GLY A 184 13.97 -1.20 -1.25
C GLY A 184 14.03 -0.65 -2.68
N THR A 185 14.07 -1.58 -3.62
CA THR A 185 14.02 -1.29 -5.07
C THR A 185 12.91 -2.11 -5.71
N VAL A 186 12.11 -1.48 -6.58
CA VAL A 186 11.10 -2.21 -7.36
C VAL A 186 11.79 -3.03 -8.44
N ILE A 187 11.57 -4.34 -8.42
CA ILE A 187 12.05 -5.24 -9.48
C ILE A 187 11.08 -5.17 -10.65
N THR A 188 11.43 -4.42 -11.67
CA THR A 188 10.60 -4.15 -12.85
C THR A 188 11.43 -4.17 -14.14
N GLU A 189 10.78 -4.52 -15.25
CA GLU A 189 11.42 -4.48 -16.58
C GLU A 189 11.78 -3.06 -16.99
N ASP A 190 11.03 -2.07 -16.56
CA ASP A 190 11.31 -0.66 -16.87
C ASP A 190 12.70 -0.23 -16.38
N LEU A 191 13.20 -0.85 -15.31
CA LEU A 191 14.57 -0.66 -14.79
C LEU A 191 15.56 -1.73 -15.29
N GLY A 192 15.14 -2.63 -16.16
CA GLY A 192 15.96 -3.74 -16.64
C GLY A 192 16.27 -4.80 -15.58
N LEU A 193 15.48 -4.85 -14.49
CA LEU A 193 15.69 -5.79 -13.39
C LEU A 193 14.83 -7.05 -13.58
N GLU A 194 15.42 -8.20 -13.36
CA GLU A 194 14.73 -9.48 -13.38
C GLU A 194 14.72 -10.10 -11.98
N LEU A 195 13.67 -10.88 -11.67
CA LEU A 195 13.52 -11.54 -10.36
C LEU A 195 14.69 -12.46 -10.03
N LYS A 196 15.26 -13.14 -11.03
CA LYS A 196 16.40 -14.04 -10.86
C LYS A 196 17.70 -13.32 -10.44
N ASP A 197 17.79 -12.03 -10.74
CA ASP A 197 18.96 -11.20 -10.45
C ASP A 197 18.77 -10.38 -9.14
N ALA A 198 17.62 -10.54 -8.48
CA ALA A 198 17.32 -9.84 -7.24
C ALA A 198 18.25 -10.33 -6.10
N THR A 199 18.81 -9.37 -5.38
CA THR A 199 19.67 -9.61 -4.22
C THR A 199 19.04 -9.06 -2.95
N ILE A 200 19.59 -9.41 -1.78
CA ILE A 200 19.10 -8.87 -0.49
C ILE A 200 19.18 -7.34 -0.45
N GLU A 201 20.14 -6.75 -1.14
CA GLU A 201 20.33 -5.28 -1.20
C GLU A 201 19.16 -4.56 -1.88
N ALA A 202 18.44 -5.25 -2.78
CA ALA A 202 17.24 -4.72 -3.44
C ALA A 202 15.97 -4.83 -2.56
N LEU A 203 16.02 -5.58 -1.47
CA LEU A 203 14.87 -5.78 -0.60
C LEU A 203 14.63 -4.57 0.29
N GLY A 204 13.35 -4.19 0.43
CA GLY A 204 12.92 -3.27 1.46
C GLY A 204 12.96 -3.90 2.85
N GLN A 205 12.88 -3.08 3.87
CA GLN A 205 12.83 -3.49 5.27
C GLN A 205 11.78 -2.69 6.02
N ALA A 206 11.17 -3.32 7.02
CA ALA A 206 10.27 -2.66 7.95
C ALA A 206 10.52 -3.20 9.36
N SER A 207 10.10 -2.46 10.37
CA SER A 207 10.12 -2.94 11.75
C SER A 207 9.01 -3.96 11.99
N LYS A 208 7.83 -3.68 11.37
CA LYS A 208 6.63 -4.49 11.47
C LYS A 208 5.77 -4.33 10.23
#